data_726039434fbb1f29cfc16544ac46d491
#
_entry.id   726039434fbb1f29cfc16544ac46d491
#
_cell.length_a   1.000
_cell.length_b   1.000
_cell.length_c   1.000
_cell.angle_alpha   90.00
_cell.angle_beta   90.00
_cell.angle_gamma   90.00
#
_symmetry.space_group_name_H-M   'P 1'
#
loop_
_entity.id
_entity.type
_entity.pdbx_description
1 polymer ?
#
loop_
_entity_poly.entity_id
_entity_poly.type
_entity_poly.pdbx_seq_one_letter_code
_entity_poly.pdbx_strand_id
1 'polypeptide(L)'
;MGRNKFSQHEIDIIGKLLRRKNAGTRFQQKMIRHQLRVNFEFNISDFNVQGKAFGEEELHEAIKRGGIQILDDATIAAMQEKRARDKARDEAEREKQAIADGATDWREALKQWEESDVK
;
A
#
# COMPACT_ATOMS: atom_id res chain seq x y z
N MET A 1 -5.00 -1.43 -7.82
CA MET A 1 -5.03 0.04 -7.79
C MET A 1 -4.48 0.57 -6.48
N GLY A 2 -3.67 1.61 -6.54
CA GLY A 2 -3.12 2.27 -5.36
C GLY A 2 -4.15 3.17 -4.67
N ARG A 3 -3.77 3.71 -3.54
CA ARG A 3 -4.58 4.68 -2.81
C ARG A 3 -4.67 5.99 -3.59
N ASN A 4 -5.80 6.67 -3.49
CA ASN A 4 -6.02 8.01 -4.02
C ASN A 4 -6.49 9.01 -2.95
N LYS A 5 -6.53 8.58 -1.69
CA LYS A 5 -6.95 9.41 -0.55
C LYS A 5 -5.83 9.46 0.48
N PHE A 6 -5.37 10.65 0.78
CA PHE A 6 -4.23 10.89 1.66
C PHE A 6 -4.51 12.06 2.59
N SER A 7 -3.81 12.10 3.73
CA SER A 7 -3.82 13.28 4.59
C SER A 7 -2.90 14.36 4.00
N GLN A 8 -3.05 15.59 4.47
CA GLN A 8 -2.17 16.69 4.06
C GLN A 8 -0.70 16.39 4.41
N HIS A 9 -0.47 15.78 5.57
CA HIS A 9 0.86 15.38 6.01
C HIS A 9 1.48 14.34 5.07
N GLU A 10 0.70 13.34 4.66
CA GLU A 10 1.13 12.33 3.68
C GLU A 10 1.45 12.96 2.32
N ILE A 11 0.63 13.89 1.85
CA ILE A 11 0.83 14.62 0.60
C ILE A 11 2.14 15.41 0.65
N ASP A 12 2.44 16.07 1.76
CA ASP A 12 3.69 16.82 1.95
C ASP A 12 4.91 15.90 1.85
N ILE A 13 4.84 14.72 2.47
CA ILE A 13 5.92 13.72 2.40
C ILE A 13 6.07 13.17 0.97
N ILE A 14 4.98 12.85 0.32
CA ILE A 14 4.98 12.35 -1.07
C ILE A 14 5.60 13.40 -2.00
N GLY A 15 5.24 14.67 -1.84
CA GLY A 15 5.82 15.77 -2.62
C GLY A 15 7.32 15.90 -2.45
N LYS A 16 7.83 15.78 -1.23
CA LYS A 16 9.26 15.80 -0.93
C LYS A 16 9.99 14.60 -1.56
N LEU A 17 9.39 13.42 -1.50
CA LEU A 17 9.96 12.21 -2.11
C LEU A 17 9.99 12.32 -3.63
N LEU A 18 8.96 12.87 -4.26
CA LEU A 18 8.93 13.09 -5.70
C LEU A 18 10.00 14.09 -6.14
N ARG A 19 10.22 15.14 -5.36
CA ARG A 19 11.29 16.12 -5.60
C ARG A 19 12.67 15.45 -5.56
N ARG A 20 12.92 14.61 -4.55
CA ARG A 20 14.16 13.83 -4.44
C ARG A 20 14.33 12.84 -5.58
N LYS A 21 13.24 12.20 -5.98
CA LYS A 21 13.23 11.25 -7.10
C LYS A 21 13.70 11.92 -8.39
N ASN A 22 13.15 13.07 -8.72
CA ASN A 22 13.46 13.79 -9.97
C ASN A 22 14.86 14.42 -9.96
N ALA A 23 15.42 14.67 -8.78
CA ALA A 23 16.79 15.18 -8.64
C ALA A 23 17.84 14.08 -8.49
N GLY A 24 17.43 12.82 -8.36
CA GLY A 24 18.32 11.70 -8.05
C GLY A 24 18.72 10.87 -9.26
N THR A 25 19.59 9.91 -9.00
CA THR A 25 20.02 8.91 -9.98
C THR A 25 18.91 7.91 -10.29
N ARG A 26 19.07 7.08 -11.31
CA ARG A 26 18.14 6.00 -11.66
C ARG A 26 17.87 5.06 -10.47
N PHE A 27 18.92 4.73 -9.74
CA PHE A 27 18.83 3.88 -8.56
C PHE A 27 17.98 4.55 -7.46
N GLN A 28 18.22 5.83 -7.21
CA GLN A 28 17.44 6.61 -6.23
C GLN A 28 15.99 6.74 -6.65
N GLN A 29 15.72 6.95 -7.93
CA GLN A 29 14.37 7.00 -8.48
C GLN A 29 13.61 5.68 -8.23
N LYS A 30 14.27 4.57 -8.49
CA LYS A 30 13.70 3.24 -8.27
C LYS A 30 13.40 2.99 -6.79
N MET A 31 14.33 3.36 -5.91
CA MET A 31 14.16 3.25 -4.46
C MET A 31 13.00 4.09 -3.94
N ILE A 32 12.88 5.31 -4.41
CA ILE A 32 11.80 6.22 -4.01
C ILE A 32 10.44 5.72 -4.51
N ARG A 33 10.36 5.24 -5.74
CA ARG A 33 9.12 4.62 -6.27
C ARG A 33 8.68 3.43 -5.42
N HIS A 34 9.62 2.60 -5.03
CA HIS A 34 9.37 1.46 -4.15
C HIS A 34 8.86 1.92 -2.78
N GLN A 35 9.50 2.92 -2.20
CA GLN A 35 9.14 3.51 -0.92
C GLN A 35 7.72 4.10 -0.94
N LEU A 36 7.37 4.83 -2.01
CA LEU A 36 6.02 5.37 -2.18
C LEU A 36 4.97 4.26 -2.26
N ARG A 37 5.26 3.19 -2.97
CA ARG A 37 4.35 2.05 -3.12
C ARG A 37 4.15 1.30 -1.80
N VAL A 38 5.24 1.04 -1.08
CA VAL A 38 5.19 0.26 0.17
C VAL A 38 4.61 1.06 1.32
N ASN A 39 5.05 2.32 1.48
CA ASN A 39 4.67 3.14 2.65
C ASN A 39 3.33 3.85 2.49
N PHE A 40 2.98 4.22 1.26
CA PHE A 40 1.78 5.03 0.99
C PHE A 40 0.80 4.35 0.04
N GLU A 41 1.13 3.19 -0.49
CA GLU A 41 0.37 2.54 -1.56
C GLU A 41 0.14 3.48 -2.76
N PHE A 42 1.11 4.37 -2.99
CA PHE A 42 1.07 5.36 -4.05
C PHE A 42 1.75 4.81 -5.30
N ASN A 43 0.97 4.53 -6.33
CA ASN A 43 1.47 4.07 -7.63
C ASN A 43 1.53 5.25 -8.59
N ILE A 44 2.75 5.64 -8.95
CA ILE A 44 2.97 6.74 -9.90
C ILE A 44 2.29 6.44 -11.24
N SER A 45 2.30 5.19 -11.68
CA SER A 45 1.69 4.77 -12.94
C SER A 45 0.19 5.07 -13.04
N ASP A 46 -0.51 5.13 -11.91
CA ASP A 46 -1.95 5.45 -11.89
C ASP A 46 -2.24 6.90 -12.25
N PHE A 47 -1.26 7.79 -12.05
CA PHE A 47 -1.42 9.24 -12.25
C PHE A 47 -0.46 9.79 -13.31
N ASN A 48 0.41 8.95 -13.86
CA ASN A 48 1.46 9.38 -14.77
C ASN A 48 0.89 9.81 -16.13
N VAL A 49 1.36 10.94 -16.60
CA VAL A 49 1.04 11.42 -17.95
C VAL A 49 2.16 10.97 -18.88
N GLN A 50 1.79 10.33 -19.96
CA GLN A 50 2.74 9.78 -20.93
C GLN A 50 3.73 10.86 -21.43
N GLY A 51 5.01 10.58 -21.33
CA GLY A 51 6.07 11.46 -21.77
C GLY A 51 6.55 12.49 -20.76
N LYS A 52 5.99 12.51 -19.54
CA LYS A 52 6.42 13.42 -18.47
C LYS A 52 6.81 12.65 -17.20
N ALA A 53 7.90 13.07 -16.59
CA ALA A 53 8.28 12.56 -15.27
C ALA A 53 7.26 13.05 -14.23
N PHE A 54 6.77 12.17 -13.39
CA PHE A 54 5.82 12.53 -12.33
C PHE A 54 6.57 13.22 -11.19
N GLY A 55 6.24 14.46 -10.95
CA GLY A 55 6.86 15.30 -9.94
C GLY A 55 5.82 15.98 -9.05
N GLU A 56 6.29 16.96 -8.30
CA GLU A 56 5.45 17.73 -7.36
C GLU A 56 4.32 18.50 -8.07
N GLU A 57 4.60 19.05 -9.25
CA GLU A 57 3.59 19.76 -10.04
C GLU A 57 2.48 18.83 -10.51
N GLU A 58 2.84 17.65 -10.99
CA GLU A 58 1.90 16.63 -11.45
C GLU A 58 1.06 16.09 -10.27
N LEU A 59 1.63 16.04 -9.08
CA LEU A 59 0.92 15.70 -7.85
C LEU A 59 -0.16 16.75 -7.55
N HIS A 60 0.18 18.03 -7.61
CA HIS A 60 -0.75 19.13 -7.40
C HIS A 60 -1.85 19.15 -8.45
N GLU A 61 -1.52 18.87 -9.70
CA GLU A 61 -2.51 18.75 -10.78
C GLU A 61 -3.48 17.60 -10.54
N ALA A 62 -3.00 16.44 -10.11
CA ALA A 62 -3.84 15.30 -9.79
C ALA A 62 -4.83 15.62 -8.66
N ILE A 63 -4.39 16.36 -7.64
CA ILE A 63 -5.25 16.86 -6.56
C ILE A 63 -6.32 17.81 -7.11
N LYS A 64 -5.91 18.73 -7.96
CA LYS A 64 -6.77 19.75 -8.56
C LYS A 64 -7.86 19.13 -9.44
N ARG A 65 -7.53 18.06 -10.15
CA ARG A 65 -8.46 17.32 -11.03
C ARG A 65 -9.38 16.36 -10.25
N GLY A 66 -9.15 16.16 -8.97
CA GLY A 66 -9.92 15.22 -8.15
C GLY A 66 -9.47 13.77 -8.25
N GLY A 67 -8.36 13.48 -8.93
CA GLY A 67 -7.76 12.14 -8.98
C GLY A 67 -7.14 11.71 -7.65
N ILE A 68 -6.64 12.70 -6.89
CA ILE A 68 -6.15 12.52 -5.52
C ILE A 68 -6.97 13.41 -4.60
N GLN A 69 -7.47 12.86 -3.51
CA GLN A 69 -8.26 13.59 -2.51
C GLN A 69 -7.45 13.74 -1.23
N ILE A 70 -7.52 14.94 -0.64
CA ILE A 70 -6.92 15.23 0.66
C ILE A 70 -8.02 15.15 1.71
N LEU A 71 -7.84 14.28 2.70
CA LEU A 71 -8.75 14.10 3.83
C LEU A 71 -8.02 14.46 5.12
N ASP A 72 -8.78 14.71 6.19
CA ASP A 72 -8.19 14.94 7.49
C ASP A 72 -7.55 13.67 8.07
N ASP A 73 -6.63 13.84 9.02
CA ASP A 73 -5.89 12.73 9.62
C ASP A 73 -6.81 11.73 10.33
N ALA A 74 -7.85 12.21 10.97
CA ALA A 74 -8.83 11.36 11.66
C ALA A 74 -9.61 10.47 10.68
N THR A 75 -10.02 11.01 9.54
CA THR A 75 -10.72 10.25 8.50
C THR A 75 -9.80 9.19 7.88
N ILE A 76 -8.56 9.54 7.59
CA ILE A 76 -7.55 8.60 7.06
C ILE A 76 -7.29 7.47 8.06
N ALA A 77 -7.10 7.79 9.33
CA ALA A 77 -6.88 6.81 10.39
C ALA A 77 -8.07 5.85 10.52
N ALA A 78 -9.29 6.36 10.48
CA ALA A 78 -10.51 5.54 10.53
C ALA A 78 -10.63 4.60 9.32
N MET A 79 -10.27 5.06 8.13
CA MET A 79 -10.26 4.24 6.91
C MET A 79 -9.22 3.12 6.99
N GLN A 80 -8.03 3.42 7.47
CA GLN A 80 -6.97 2.43 7.65
C GLN A 80 -7.35 1.37 8.69
N GLU A 81 -7.95 1.78 9.79
CA GLU A 81 -8.43 0.88 10.84
C GLU A 81 -9.52 -0.06 10.31
N LYS A 82 -10.46 0.46 9.53
CA LYS A 82 -11.51 -0.33 8.89
C LYS A 82 -10.92 -1.36 7.92
N ARG A 83 -9.95 -0.97 7.10
CA ARG A 83 -9.25 -1.88 6.18
C ARG A 83 -8.55 -3.02 6.93
N ALA A 84 -7.87 -2.70 8.01
CA ALA A 84 -7.18 -3.69 8.84
C ALA A 84 -8.16 -4.68 9.47
N ARG A 85 -9.31 -4.21 9.97
CA ARG A 85 -10.37 -5.06 10.53
C ARG A 85 -11.00 -5.96 9.47
N ASP A 86 -11.31 -5.43 8.30
CA ASP A 86 -11.90 -6.20 7.19
C ASP A 86 -10.93 -7.28 6.70
N LYS A 87 -9.65 -6.97 6.60
CA LYS A 87 -8.62 -7.92 6.22
C LYS A 87 -8.49 -9.06 7.24
N ALA A 88 -8.46 -8.73 8.53
CA ALA A 88 -8.39 -9.72 9.61
C ALA A 88 -9.62 -10.63 9.61
N ARG A 89 -10.80 -10.08 9.37
CA ARG A 89 -12.05 -10.85 9.28
C ARG A 89 -12.03 -11.80 8.09
N ASP A 90 -11.60 -11.36 6.93
CA ASP A 90 -11.51 -12.17 5.71
C ASP A 90 -10.53 -13.34 5.90
N GLU A 91 -9.40 -13.09 6.53
CA GLU A 91 -8.43 -14.13 6.85
C GLU A 91 -9.02 -15.17 7.82
N ALA A 92 -9.75 -14.74 8.83
CA ALA A 92 -10.41 -15.63 9.79
C ALA A 92 -11.51 -16.47 9.11
N GLU A 93 -12.28 -15.89 8.21
CA GLU A 93 -13.31 -16.61 7.44
C GLU A 93 -12.70 -17.66 6.51
N ARG A 94 -11.60 -17.34 5.85
CA ARG A 94 -10.87 -18.29 4.99
C ARG A 94 -10.35 -19.47 5.78
N GLU A 95 -9.84 -19.23 6.97
CA GLU A 95 -9.37 -20.28 7.88
C GLU A 95 -10.51 -21.22 8.29
N LYS A 96 -11.65 -20.66 8.69
CA LYS A 96 -12.85 -21.43 9.05
C LYS A 96 -13.37 -22.26 7.89
N GLN A 97 -13.37 -21.70 6.70
CA GLN A 97 -13.85 -22.37 5.50
C GLN A 97 -12.95 -23.54 5.09
N ALA A 98 -11.64 -23.38 5.21
CA ALA A 98 -10.67 -24.44 4.95
C ALA A 98 -10.84 -25.62 5.92
N ILE A 99 -11.13 -25.37 7.18
CA ILE A 99 -11.41 -26.39 8.19
C ILE A 99 -12.75 -27.08 7.90
N ALA A 100 -13.79 -26.32 7.55
CA ALA A 100 -15.12 -26.84 7.25
C ALA A 100 -15.17 -27.73 6.01
N ASP A 101 -14.33 -27.46 5.01
CA ASP A 101 -14.24 -28.26 3.78
C ASP A 101 -13.51 -29.61 3.98
N GLY A 102 -13.20 -29.97 5.20
CA GLY A 102 -12.53 -31.23 5.52
C GLY A 102 -11.07 -31.26 5.15
N ALA A 103 -10.48 -30.11 4.86
CA ALA A 103 -9.04 -29.99 4.73
C ALA A 103 -8.40 -30.28 6.08
N THR A 104 -7.34 -31.07 6.10
CA THR A 104 -6.56 -31.33 7.30
C THR A 104 -6.21 -29.99 7.97
N ASP A 105 -6.35 -29.92 9.27
CA ASP A 105 -5.98 -28.73 10.01
C ASP A 105 -4.54 -28.36 9.63
N TRP A 106 -4.39 -27.30 8.87
CA TRP A 106 -3.08 -26.90 8.36
C TRP A 106 -2.11 -26.50 9.47
N ARG A 107 -2.62 -26.15 10.66
CA ARG A 107 -1.82 -25.88 11.84
C ARG A 107 -1.18 -27.16 12.37
N GLU A 108 -1.92 -28.26 12.39
CA GLU A 108 -1.36 -29.57 12.72
C GLU A 108 -0.37 -30.04 11.67
N ALA A 109 -0.67 -29.84 10.40
CA ALA A 109 0.23 -30.17 9.30
C ALA A 109 1.53 -29.37 9.38
N LEU A 110 1.46 -28.06 9.68
CA LEU A 110 2.62 -27.21 9.91
C LEU A 110 3.41 -27.64 11.13
N LYS A 111 2.73 -27.99 12.20
CA LYS A 111 3.34 -28.44 13.45
C LYS A 111 4.12 -29.75 13.25
N GLN A 112 3.53 -30.70 12.54
CA GLN A 112 4.19 -31.93 12.15
C GLN A 112 5.40 -31.69 11.26
N TRP A 113 5.29 -30.76 10.35
CA TRP A 113 6.36 -30.38 9.45
C TRP A 113 7.53 -29.72 10.19
N GLU A 114 7.25 -28.84 11.13
CA GLU A 114 8.24 -28.19 11.99
C GLU A 114 8.94 -29.21 12.89
N GLU A 115 8.21 -30.16 13.47
CA GLU A 115 8.77 -31.24 14.26
C GLU A 115 9.67 -32.17 13.44
N SER A 116 9.33 -32.37 12.16
CA SER A 116 10.15 -33.16 11.24
C SER A 116 11.46 -32.46 10.90
N ASP A 117 11.47 -31.13 10.79
CA ASP A 117 12.67 -30.34 10.51
C ASP A 117 13.64 -30.22 11.69
N VAL A 118 13.17 -30.37 12.91
CA VAL A 118 13.99 -30.30 14.13
C VAL A 118 14.76 -31.59 14.41
N LYS A 119 14.42 -32.62 13.72
CA LYS A 119 15.16 -33.85 13.78
C LYS A 119 16.26 -33.89 12.74
#